data_1a9bc5a145082d0ea289518b41fbc641
#
_entry.id   1a9bc5a145082d0ea289518b41fbc641
#
_cell.length_a   1.000
_cell.length_b   1.000
_cell.length_c   1.000
_cell.angle_alpha   90.00
_cell.angle_beta   90.00
_cell.angle_gamma   90.00
#
_symmetry.space_group_name_H-M   'P 1'
#
loop_
_entity.id
_entity.type
_entity.pdbx_description
1 polymer ?
#
loop_
_entity_poly.entity_id
_entity_poly.type
_entity_poly.pdbx_seq_one_letter_code
_entity_poly.pdbx_strand_id
1 'polypeptide(L)'
;KGRVQENQPMPYYGLASDADIVMTGGILYDDNILDGVERVIDYAKSVNKPAVVNLSLGSTVGPHDGSSAFCRYLAGLGEDAIICVAAGNEADTKCAWSPSFNRFNTEAITGISTTVQGEVVSAEFWYNLEDAFGFSFMLYNMNTGKFTEYELPAAGETYKIDTSDETFAKAFVRGSQVQVYANVDPVNKRYYVRMKMAAIRSDESYVPCVKVTGKNKASILATISNGQFETLGIPGASSGSANGSISDMATGSNIIVAGAYT
;
A
#
# COMPACT_ATOMS: atom_id res chain seq x y z
N LYS A 1 8.54 23.74 17.57
CA LYS A 1 8.14 25.02 18.16
C LYS A 1 7.31 25.77 17.13
N GLY A 2 5.98 25.97 17.36
CA GLY A 2 5.15 26.80 16.51
C GLY A 2 5.72 28.22 16.41
N ARG A 3 5.50 28.91 15.28
CA ARG A 3 5.92 30.30 15.12
C ARG A 3 5.25 31.14 16.22
N VAL A 4 6.05 31.70 17.10
CA VAL A 4 5.61 32.71 18.06
C VAL A 4 5.35 33.97 17.23
N GLN A 5 4.09 34.42 17.14
CA GLN A 5 3.82 35.79 16.74
C GLN A 5 4.20 36.67 17.95
N GLU A 6 5.14 37.62 17.73
CA GLU A 6 5.52 38.57 18.77
C GLU A 6 4.26 39.25 19.35
N ASN A 7 4.14 39.19 20.70
CA ASN A 7 3.08 39.80 21.49
C ASN A 7 1.71 39.13 21.57
N GLN A 8 1.56 37.84 21.21
CA GLN A 8 0.37 37.08 21.60
C GLN A 8 0.74 35.86 22.46
N PRO A 9 0.08 35.63 23.62
CA PRO A 9 0.30 34.41 24.37
C PRO A 9 -0.08 33.21 23.48
N MET A 10 0.83 32.25 23.34
CA MET A 10 0.53 30.99 22.61
C MET A 10 -0.58 30.24 23.35
N PRO A 11 -1.73 30.00 22.73
CA PRO A 11 -2.84 29.31 23.39
C PRO A 11 -2.58 27.82 23.62
N TYR A 12 -1.52 27.26 22.97
CA TYR A 12 -1.21 25.85 23.05
C TYR A 12 0.28 25.62 23.30
N TYR A 13 0.59 24.77 24.26
CA TYR A 13 1.94 24.32 24.60
C TYR A 13 2.03 22.81 24.33
N GLY A 14 3.17 22.33 23.82
CA GLY A 14 3.50 20.91 23.82
C GLY A 14 3.69 20.40 25.24
N LEU A 15 3.32 19.14 25.51
CA LEU A 15 3.45 18.53 26.84
C LEU A 15 4.90 18.38 27.28
N ALA A 16 5.83 18.21 26.35
CA ALA A 16 7.26 18.08 26.61
C ALA A 16 8.02 19.34 26.20
N SER A 17 7.78 20.47 26.91
CA SER A 17 8.32 21.79 26.56
C SER A 17 9.84 21.86 26.60
N ASP A 18 10.49 21.05 27.43
CA ASP A 18 11.94 21.03 27.67
C ASP A 18 12.66 19.93 26.87
N ALA A 19 11.96 19.21 25.98
CA ALA A 19 12.57 18.21 25.11
C ALA A 19 13.43 18.87 24.02
N ASP A 20 14.58 18.28 23.77
CA ASP A 20 15.36 18.59 22.58
C ASP A 20 14.66 18.03 21.35
N ILE A 21 14.57 18.83 20.30
CA ILE A 21 13.95 18.41 19.06
C ILE A 21 15.02 18.11 18.02
N VAL A 22 15.06 16.87 17.55
CA VAL A 22 15.88 16.42 16.44
C VAL A 22 14.96 16.10 15.26
N MET A 23 15.30 16.60 14.08
CA MET A 23 14.52 16.36 12.87
C MET A 23 15.41 15.74 11.80
N THR A 24 14.91 14.68 11.17
CA THR A 24 15.49 14.14 9.95
C THR A 24 14.52 14.36 8.80
N GLY A 25 15.03 14.53 7.60
CA GLY A 25 14.22 14.76 6.41
C GLY A 25 14.94 14.29 5.16
N GLY A 26 14.16 13.94 4.13
CA GLY A 26 14.68 13.42 2.88
C GLY A 26 13.57 12.85 2.01
N ILE A 27 13.94 12.06 1.01
CA ILE A 27 12.98 11.29 0.21
C ILE A 27 12.47 10.13 1.08
N LEU A 28 11.15 9.96 1.11
CA LEU A 28 10.48 8.98 1.99
C LEU A 28 10.50 7.56 1.39
N TYR A 29 11.69 7.02 1.16
CA TYR A 29 11.89 5.60 0.92
C TYR A 29 12.14 4.89 2.25
N ASP A 30 11.80 3.61 2.32
CA ASP A 30 11.89 2.81 3.55
C ASP A 30 13.29 2.85 4.19
N ASP A 31 14.34 2.71 3.38
CA ASP A 31 15.74 2.78 3.82
C ASP A 31 16.10 4.15 4.40
N ASN A 32 15.67 5.23 3.77
CA ASN A 32 15.93 6.59 4.24
C ASN A 32 15.19 6.90 5.55
N ILE A 33 13.97 6.37 5.70
CA ILE A 33 13.18 6.53 6.93
C ILE A 33 13.89 5.80 8.07
N LEU A 34 14.31 4.56 7.86
CA LEU A 34 15.02 3.75 8.87
C LEU A 34 16.36 4.38 9.26
N ASP A 35 17.17 4.82 8.30
CA ASP A 35 18.42 5.57 8.54
C ASP A 35 18.16 6.85 9.35
N GLY A 36 17.06 7.56 9.05
CA GLY A 36 16.63 8.72 9.81
C GLY A 36 16.32 8.40 11.29
N VAL A 37 15.65 7.28 11.55
CA VAL A 37 15.35 6.79 12.91
C VAL A 37 16.64 6.44 13.64
N GLU A 38 17.55 5.67 13.02
CA GLU A 38 18.85 5.32 13.59
C GLU A 38 19.66 6.55 14.00
N ARG A 39 19.74 7.55 13.13
CA ARG A 39 20.47 8.81 13.41
C ARG A 39 19.90 9.55 14.61
N VAL A 40 18.58 9.56 14.80
CA VAL A 40 17.95 10.15 15.99
C VAL A 40 18.34 9.39 17.25
N ILE A 41 18.32 8.07 17.19
CA ILE A 41 18.69 7.19 18.31
C ILE A 41 20.17 7.37 18.67
N ASP A 42 21.06 7.38 17.68
CA ASP A 42 22.51 7.54 17.89
C ASP A 42 22.84 8.90 18.48
N TYR A 43 22.16 9.97 17.99
CA TYR A 43 22.31 11.29 18.60
C TYR A 43 21.89 11.27 20.07
N ALA A 44 20.72 10.71 20.38
CA ALA A 44 20.23 10.65 21.76
C ALA A 44 21.18 9.88 22.68
N LYS A 45 21.75 8.75 22.22
CA LYS A 45 22.79 7.99 22.91
C LYS A 45 24.04 8.84 23.14
N SER A 46 24.47 9.60 22.14
CA SER A 46 25.69 10.43 22.23
C SER A 46 25.60 11.54 23.29
N VAL A 47 24.38 12.00 23.58
CA VAL A 47 24.13 13.02 24.63
C VAL A 47 23.53 12.42 25.91
N ASN A 48 23.51 11.09 26.01
CA ASN A 48 23.01 10.32 27.14
C ASN A 48 21.55 10.70 27.53
N LYS A 49 20.66 10.77 26.52
CA LYS A 49 19.24 11.09 26.69
C LYS A 49 18.36 9.98 26.09
N PRO A 50 17.18 9.71 26.64
CA PRO A 50 16.21 8.81 26.00
C PRO A 50 15.69 9.43 24.70
N ALA A 51 15.35 8.57 23.71
CA ALA A 51 14.74 8.98 22.46
C ALA A 51 13.26 8.62 22.39
N VAL A 52 12.46 9.55 21.86
CA VAL A 52 11.10 9.29 21.40
C VAL A 52 11.03 9.72 19.94
N VAL A 53 10.77 8.78 19.06
CA VAL A 53 10.68 9.00 17.61
C VAL A 53 9.21 9.06 17.21
N ASN A 54 8.83 10.08 16.45
CA ASN A 54 7.51 10.20 15.88
C ASN A 54 7.56 10.03 14.36
N LEU A 55 6.86 9.04 13.84
CA LEU A 55 6.68 8.76 12.42
C LEU A 55 5.23 9.05 12.02
N SER A 56 4.91 10.31 11.69
CA SER A 56 3.63 10.69 11.08
C SER A 56 3.63 10.35 9.59
N LEU A 57 3.94 9.10 9.29
CA LEU A 57 4.09 8.52 7.96
C LEU A 57 3.25 7.25 7.86
N GLY A 58 2.95 6.82 6.65
CA GLY A 58 2.20 5.61 6.42
C GLY A 58 2.40 5.03 5.01
N SER A 59 2.12 3.74 4.87
CA SER A 59 2.02 3.03 3.60
C SER A 59 0.75 2.22 3.57
N THR A 60 -0.02 2.34 2.48
CA THR A 60 -1.20 1.51 2.25
C THR A 60 -0.85 0.19 1.56
N VAL A 61 0.38 0.03 1.08
CA VAL A 61 0.85 -1.21 0.45
C VAL A 61 1.79 -1.96 1.39
N GLY A 62 1.72 -3.28 1.35
CA GLY A 62 2.48 -4.18 2.20
C GLY A 62 1.68 -5.40 2.66
N PRO A 63 2.28 -6.32 3.42
CA PRO A 63 1.61 -7.51 3.95
C PRO A 63 0.65 -7.23 5.10
N HIS A 64 0.70 -6.08 5.76
CA HIS A 64 -0.15 -5.61 6.87
C HIS A 64 -0.23 -6.57 8.06
N ASP A 65 0.85 -7.27 8.36
CA ASP A 65 0.94 -8.25 9.46
C ASP A 65 2.24 -8.13 10.28
N GLY A 66 2.98 -7.04 10.07
CA GLY A 66 4.27 -6.78 10.73
C GLY A 66 5.44 -7.60 10.20
N SER A 67 5.23 -8.40 9.17
CA SER A 67 6.26 -9.28 8.60
C SER A 67 7.14 -8.62 7.54
N SER A 68 6.82 -7.40 7.09
CA SER A 68 7.64 -6.67 6.13
C SER A 68 9.05 -6.40 6.68
N ALA A 69 10.03 -6.27 5.79
CA ALA A 69 11.40 -5.95 6.17
C ALA A 69 11.47 -4.64 6.98
N PHE A 70 10.69 -3.63 6.57
CA PHE A 70 10.57 -2.36 7.28
C PHE A 70 10.08 -2.54 8.71
N CYS A 71 8.95 -3.25 8.91
CA CYS A 71 8.38 -3.48 10.24
C CYS A 71 9.33 -4.22 11.17
N ARG A 72 10.01 -5.24 10.65
CA ARG A 72 10.96 -6.04 11.44
C ARG A 72 12.19 -5.25 11.85
N TYR A 73 12.70 -4.40 10.96
CA TYR A 73 13.85 -3.55 11.28
C TYR A 73 13.45 -2.47 12.29
N LEU A 74 12.32 -1.81 12.08
CA LEU A 74 11.79 -0.80 12.99
C LEU A 74 11.52 -1.39 14.40
N ALA A 75 11.02 -2.62 14.47
CA ALA A 75 10.83 -3.33 15.74
C ALA A 75 12.13 -3.54 16.51
N GLY A 76 13.25 -3.80 15.82
CA GLY A 76 14.59 -3.86 16.42
C GLY A 76 15.03 -2.50 17.00
N LEU A 77 14.79 -1.41 16.28
CA LEU A 77 15.08 -0.05 16.75
C LEU A 77 14.24 0.35 17.98
N GLY A 78 13.05 -0.25 18.12
CA GLY A 78 12.18 -0.07 19.29
C GLY A 78 12.74 -0.62 20.61
N GLU A 79 13.83 -1.36 20.58
CA GLU A 79 14.57 -1.78 21.79
C GLU A 79 15.38 -0.63 22.40
N ASP A 80 15.76 0.34 21.59
CA ASP A 80 16.62 1.47 21.96
C ASP A 80 15.87 2.80 22.14
N ALA A 81 14.65 2.89 21.65
CA ALA A 81 13.83 4.11 21.66
C ALA A 81 12.33 3.82 21.72
N ILE A 82 11.53 4.77 22.18
CA ILE A 82 10.08 4.74 22.01
C ILE A 82 9.76 5.22 20.61
N ILE A 83 9.16 4.36 19.79
CA ILE A 83 8.79 4.71 18.41
C ILE A 83 7.26 4.81 18.31
N CYS A 84 6.76 5.97 17.93
CA CYS A 84 5.34 6.24 17.72
C CYS A 84 5.07 6.34 16.21
N VAL A 85 4.13 5.53 15.71
CA VAL A 85 3.77 5.46 14.29
C VAL A 85 2.29 5.81 14.11
N ALA A 86 1.96 6.56 13.07
CA ALA A 86 0.57 6.86 12.74
C ALA A 86 -0.14 5.61 12.21
N ALA A 87 -1.38 5.37 12.66
CA ALA A 87 -2.23 4.28 12.16
C ALA A 87 -2.61 4.44 10.68
N GLY A 88 -2.54 5.65 10.15
CA GLY A 88 -2.96 6.01 8.79
C GLY A 88 -4.29 6.74 8.76
N ASN A 89 -4.66 7.27 7.60
CA ASN A 89 -5.85 8.09 7.36
C ASN A 89 -6.84 7.42 6.38
N GLU A 90 -6.68 6.12 6.11
CA GLU A 90 -7.37 5.43 5.01
C GLU A 90 -8.64 4.68 5.47
N ALA A 91 -9.17 5.02 6.66
CA ALA A 91 -10.32 4.31 7.24
C ALA A 91 -11.63 4.47 6.46
N ASP A 92 -11.74 5.49 5.62
CA ASP A 92 -12.89 5.75 4.75
C ASP A 92 -12.65 5.35 3.29
N THR A 93 -11.49 4.75 2.99
CA THR A 93 -11.12 4.34 1.64
C THR A 93 -11.37 2.84 1.42
N LYS A 94 -11.42 2.44 0.15
CA LYS A 94 -11.51 1.02 -0.27
C LYS A 94 -10.13 0.50 -0.65
N CYS A 95 -9.12 0.76 0.19
CA CYS A 95 -7.73 0.47 -0.10
C CYS A 95 -7.30 -0.98 0.17
N ALA A 96 -8.14 -1.78 0.82
CA ALA A 96 -7.86 -3.19 1.08
C ALA A 96 -8.95 -4.09 0.49
N TRP A 97 -8.56 -5.22 -0.10
CA TRP A 97 -9.47 -6.18 -0.69
C TRP A 97 -9.03 -7.61 -0.34
N SER A 98 -9.92 -8.36 0.30
CA SER A 98 -9.70 -9.75 0.72
C SER A 98 -10.90 -10.60 0.32
N PRO A 99 -10.93 -11.10 -0.92
CA PRO A 99 -12.03 -11.94 -1.38
C PRO A 99 -12.02 -13.33 -0.72
N SER A 100 -13.20 -13.92 -0.58
CA SER A 100 -13.36 -15.26 -0.03
C SER A 100 -13.47 -16.29 -1.15
N PHE A 101 -12.71 -17.38 -1.02
CA PHE A 101 -12.71 -18.49 -1.95
C PHE A 101 -13.32 -19.74 -1.30
N ASN A 102 -14.16 -20.43 -2.05
CA ASN A 102 -14.75 -21.68 -1.63
C ASN A 102 -14.89 -22.64 -2.85
N ARG A 103 -15.40 -23.86 -2.62
CA ARG A 103 -15.52 -24.88 -3.69
C ARG A 103 -16.41 -24.47 -4.87
N PHE A 104 -17.27 -23.45 -4.71
CA PHE A 104 -18.18 -22.97 -5.75
C PHE A 104 -17.77 -21.60 -6.30
N ASN A 105 -16.95 -20.87 -5.54
CA ASN A 105 -16.46 -19.56 -5.92
C ASN A 105 -14.93 -19.57 -5.86
N THR A 106 -14.32 -19.86 -7.00
CA THR A 106 -12.86 -19.96 -7.17
C THR A 106 -12.26 -18.74 -7.85
N GLU A 107 -13.08 -17.75 -8.21
CA GLU A 107 -12.66 -16.51 -8.88
C GLU A 107 -13.20 -15.30 -8.13
N ALA A 108 -12.43 -14.24 -8.12
CA ALA A 108 -12.84 -12.94 -7.60
C ALA A 108 -12.34 -11.83 -8.52
N ILE A 109 -13.17 -10.81 -8.71
CA ILE A 109 -12.88 -9.67 -9.58
C ILE A 109 -13.04 -8.37 -8.77
N THR A 110 -12.16 -7.43 -8.99
CA THR A 110 -12.30 -6.05 -8.50
C THR A 110 -11.85 -5.07 -9.57
N GLY A 111 -12.55 -3.96 -9.70
CA GLY A 111 -12.13 -2.82 -10.52
C GLY A 111 -11.09 -1.98 -9.79
N ILE A 112 -10.32 -1.23 -10.56
CA ILE A 112 -9.30 -0.30 -10.05
C ILE A 112 -9.70 1.11 -10.46
N SER A 113 -9.98 1.96 -9.48
CA SER A 113 -10.14 3.40 -9.68
C SER A 113 -8.87 4.14 -9.23
N THR A 114 -8.62 5.30 -9.82
CA THR A 114 -7.56 6.21 -9.41
C THR A 114 -8.12 7.28 -8.48
N THR A 115 -7.43 7.61 -7.40
CA THR A 115 -7.82 8.71 -6.52
C THR A 115 -7.28 10.04 -7.01
N VAL A 116 -6.12 10.02 -7.66
CA VAL A 116 -5.48 11.22 -8.22
C VAL A 116 -5.12 10.97 -9.69
N GLN A 117 -5.62 11.84 -10.56
CA GLN A 117 -5.36 11.72 -12.00
C GLN A 117 -3.88 11.94 -12.31
N GLY A 118 -3.29 11.03 -13.07
CA GLY A 118 -1.89 11.11 -13.50
C GLY A 118 -0.88 10.52 -12.53
N GLU A 119 -1.29 10.12 -11.33
CA GLU A 119 -0.44 9.37 -10.42
C GLU A 119 -0.37 7.87 -10.76
N VAL A 120 0.72 7.25 -10.33
CA VAL A 120 0.89 5.80 -10.46
C VAL A 120 0.11 5.10 -9.38
N VAL A 121 -0.88 4.30 -9.78
CA VAL A 121 -1.56 3.37 -8.87
C VAL A 121 -0.64 2.19 -8.61
N SER A 122 -0.44 1.82 -7.36
CA SER A 122 0.30 0.63 -6.96
C SER A 122 -0.60 -0.30 -6.14
N ALA A 123 -0.82 -1.51 -6.62
CA ALA A 123 -1.55 -2.55 -5.89
C ALA A 123 -0.62 -3.72 -5.60
N GLU A 124 -0.72 -4.26 -4.39
CA GLU A 124 0.01 -5.44 -3.95
C GLU A 124 -0.94 -6.52 -3.47
N PHE A 125 -0.65 -7.76 -3.86
CA PHE A 125 -1.44 -8.94 -3.53
C PHE A 125 -0.55 -9.91 -2.78
N TRP A 126 -0.80 -10.09 -1.46
CA TRP A 126 0.02 -10.89 -0.56
C TRP A 126 -0.68 -12.19 -0.18
N TYR A 127 0.02 -13.31 -0.30
CA TYR A 127 -0.52 -14.64 0.02
C TYR A 127 0.58 -15.63 0.45
N ASN A 128 0.17 -16.74 1.07
CA ASN A 128 1.12 -17.75 1.53
C ASN A 128 1.55 -18.68 0.38
N LEU A 129 2.71 -19.31 0.51
CA LEU A 129 3.26 -20.21 -0.51
C LEU A 129 2.37 -21.42 -0.82
N GLU A 130 1.63 -21.93 0.17
CA GLU A 130 0.69 -23.03 0.00
C GLU A 130 -0.59 -22.63 -0.75
N ASP A 131 -0.90 -21.36 -0.81
CA ASP A 131 -2.04 -20.83 -1.55
C ASP A 131 -1.62 -20.54 -2.99
N ALA A 132 -2.01 -21.40 -3.91
CA ALA A 132 -1.76 -21.17 -5.33
C ALA A 132 -2.82 -20.22 -5.88
N PHE A 133 -2.41 -19.04 -6.34
CA PHE A 133 -3.28 -18.09 -7.01
C PHE A 133 -2.87 -17.87 -8.46
N GLY A 134 -3.88 -17.72 -9.33
CA GLY A 134 -3.69 -17.15 -10.67
C GLY A 134 -4.13 -15.69 -10.67
N PHE A 135 -3.49 -14.88 -11.48
CA PHE A 135 -3.76 -13.46 -11.60
C PHE A 135 -3.94 -13.06 -13.06
N SER A 136 -4.90 -12.19 -13.31
CA SER A 136 -5.06 -11.54 -14.61
C SER A 136 -5.35 -10.05 -14.42
N PHE A 137 -4.68 -9.21 -15.20
CA PHE A 137 -5.15 -7.85 -15.43
C PHE A 137 -6.20 -7.92 -16.54
N MET A 138 -7.27 -7.16 -16.40
CA MET A 138 -8.35 -7.16 -17.40
C MET A 138 -8.80 -5.74 -17.71
N LEU A 139 -9.32 -5.58 -18.92
CA LEU A 139 -10.08 -4.40 -19.34
C LEU A 139 -11.53 -4.83 -19.60
N TYR A 140 -12.44 -4.27 -18.84
CA TYR A 140 -13.88 -4.43 -19.07
C TYR A 140 -14.40 -3.30 -19.93
N ASN A 141 -14.99 -3.61 -21.06
CA ASN A 141 -15.65 -2.61 -21.91
C ASN A 141 -17.14 -2.55 -21.58
N MET A 142 -17.58 -1.47 -20.96
CA MET A 142 -18.96 -1.26 -20.51
C MET A 142 -19.98 -1.22 -21.66
N ASN A 143 -19.56 -0.76 -22.86
CA ASN A 143 -20.46 -0.66 -24.01
C ASN A 143 -20.77 -2.04 -24.63
N THR A 144 -19.81 -2.95 -24.58
CA THR A 144 -19.94 -4.29 -25.20
C THR A 144 -20.15 -5.40 -24.19
N GLY A 145 -19.94 -5.14 -22.90
CA GLY A 145 -19.97 -6.15 -21.83
C GLY A 145 -18.86 -7.18 -21.91
N LYS A 146 -17.78 -6.92 -22.65
CA LYS A 146 -16.68 -7.87 -22.88
C LYS A 146 -15.45 -7.55 -22.05
N PHE A 147 -14.77 -8.60 -21.62
CA PHE A 147 -13.43 -8.52 -21.01
C PHE A 147 -12.35 -8.80 -22.07
N THR A 148 -11.25 -8.04 -21.97
CA THR A 148 -9.95 -8.43 -22.52
C THR A 148 -9.08 -8.79 -21.35
N GLU A 149 -8.51 -9.99 -21.37
CA GLU A 149 -7.75 -10.56 -20.26
C GLU A 149 -6.28 -10.71 -20.63
N TYR A 150 -5.41 -10.29 -19.71
CA TYR A 150 -3.97 -10.44 -19.77
C TYR A 150 -3.54 -11.29 -18.58
N GLU A 151 -3.21 -12.54 -18.83
CA GLU A 151 -2.68 -13.43 -17.79
C GLU A 151 -1.35 -12.89 -17.27
N LEU A 152 -1.21 -12.85 -15.96
CA LEU A 152 -0.01 -12.36 -15.32
C LEU A 152 0.94 -13.52 -15.01
N PRO A 153 2.26 -13.27 -15.07
CA PRO A 153 3.26 -14.33 -14.94
C PRO A 153 3.27 -14.97 -13.56
N ALA A 154 3.87 -16.14 -13.51
CA ALA A 154 4.24 -16.80 -12.26
C ALA A 154 5.34 -16.03 -11.52
N ALA A 155 5.59 -16.40 -10.26
CA ALA A 155 6.60 -15.78 -9.42
C ALA A 155 8.01 -15.78 -10.07
N GLY A 156 8.72 -14.67 -9.91
CA GLY A 156 10.07 -14.47 -10.45
C GLY A 156 10.11 -13.75 -11.80
N GLU A 157 8.97 -13.38 -12.35
CA GLU A 157 8.89 -12.73 -13.65
C GLU A 157 8.36 -11.29 -13.55
N THR A 158 8.75 -10.48 -14.53
CA THR A 158 8.21 -9.15 -14.74
C THR A 158 7.42 -9.13 -16.04
N TYR A 159 6.24 -8.56 -16.00
CA TYR A 159 5.36 -8.43 -17.15
C TYR A 159 4.98 -6.98 -17.39
N LYS A 160 4.83 -6.60 -18.66
CA LYS A 160 4.45 -5.25 -19.05
C LYS A 160 3.37 -5.29 -20.11
N ILE A 161 2.34 -4.48 -19.90
CA ILE A 161 1.28 -4.19 -20.88
C ILE A 161 1.38 -2.70 -21.18
N ASP A 162 1.42 -2.33 -22.44
CA ASP A 162 1.46 -0.93 -22.86
C ASP A 162 0.68 -0.69 -24.16
N THR A 163 0.75 0.51 -24.69
CA THR A 163 0.05 0.94 -25.90
C THR A 163 0.57 0.30 -27.21
N SER A 164 1.44 -0.69 -27.16
CA SER A 164 1.73 -1.58 -28.29
C SER A 164 0.65 -2.65 -28.47
N ASP A 165 -0.11 -2.98 -27.42
CA ASP A 165 -1.32 -3.79 -27.50
C ASP A 165 -2.48 -2.95 -28.03
N GLU A 166 -3.19 -3.46 -29.06
CA GLU A 166 -4.27 -2.71 -29.74
C GLU A 166 -5.45 -2.40 -28.83
N THR A 167 -5.82 -3.30 -27.92
CA THR A 167 -6.96 -3.08 -27.01
C THR A 167 -6.58 -2.11 -25.90
N PHE A 168 -5.38 -2.25 -25.36
CA PHE A 168 -4.87 -1.31 -24.38
C PHE A 168 -4.71 0.10 -24.96
N ALA A 169 -4.28 0.22 -26.22
CA ALA A 169 -4.15 1.50 -26.92
C ALA A 169 -5.50 2.19 -27.22
N LYS A 170 -6.62 1.44 -27.25
CA LYS A 170 -7.97 2.02 -27.35
C LYS A 170 -8.41 2.60 -26.01
N ALA A 171 -8.01 1.98 -24.91
CA ALA A 171 -8.43 2.34 -23.56
C ALA A 171 -7.63 3.49 -22.95
N PHE A 172 -6.36 3.62 -23.31
CA PHE A 172 -5.40 4.50 -22.64
C PHE A 172 -4.59 5.36 -23.62
N VAL A 173 -4.20 6.56 -23.16
CA VAL A 173 -3.34 7.46 -23.96
C VAL A 173 -1.95 6.86 -24.16
N ARG A 174 -1.29 7.29 -25.23
CA ARG A 174 0.08 6.87 -25.56
C ARG A 174 1.03 7.14 -24.38
N GLY A 175 1.87 6.16 -24.06
CA GLY A 175 2.80 6.20 -22.93
C GLY A 175 2.23 5.56 -21.65
N SER A 176 0.93 5.22 -21.62
CA SER A 176 0.34 4.46 -20.52
C SER A 176 0.89 3.02 -20.50
N GLN A 177 1.04 2.48 -19.30
CA GLN A 177 1.51 1.11 -19.09
C GLN A 177 1.03 0.52 -17.76
N VAL A 178 0.95 -0.79 -17.72
CA VAL A 178 0.83 -1.59 -16.50
C VAL A 178 2.08 -2.46 -16.39
N GLN A 179 2.76 -2.39 -15.26
CA GLN A 179 3.91 -3.24 -14.94
C GLN A 179 3.54 -4.16 -13.78
N VAL A 180 3.88 -5.42 -13.91
CA VAL A 180 3.59 -6.43 -12.88
C VAL A 180 4.90 -7.14 -12.50
N TYR A 181 5.10 -7.26 -11.21
CA TYR A 181 6.23 -7.96 -10.60
C TYR A 181 5.67 -9.03 -9.67
N ALA A 182 5.98 -10.29 -9.96
CA ALA A 182 5.60 -11.41 -9.10
C ALA A 182 6.87 -11.99 -8.46
N ASN A 183 6.91 -12.09 -7.14
CA ASN A 183 8.10 -12.57 -6.44
C ASN A 183 7.75 -13.20 -5.08
N VAL A 184 8.75 -13.80 -4.46
CA VAL A 184 8.73 -14.22 -3.05
C VAL A 184 9.53 -13.23 -2.24
N ASP A 185 8.92 -12.67 -1.20
CA ASP A 185 9.62 -11.78 -0.28
C ASP A 185 10.72 -12.56 0.47
N PRO A 186 11.98 -12.10 0.42
CA PRO A 186 13.09 -12.83 1.01
C PRO A 186 13.06 -12.88 2.56
N VAL A 187 12.31 -11.96 3.18
CA VAL A 187 12.24 -11.81 4.64
C VAL A 187 11.13 -12.65 5.22
N ASN A 188 9.88 -12.45 4.76
CA ASN A 188 8.72 -13.15 5.31
C ASN A 188 8.35 -14.44 4.57
N LYS A 189 9.00 -14.73 3.43
CA LYS A 189 8.78 -15.90 2.59
C LYS A 189 7.38 -16.03 1.99
N ARG A 190 6.61 -14.93 1.96
CA ARG A 190 5.30 -14.89 1.31
C ARG A 190 5.44 -14.54 -0.17
N TYR A 191 4.49 -14.98 -0.96
CA TYR A 191 4.33 -14.48 -2.32
C TYR A 191 3.71 -13.09 -2.30
N TYR A 192 4.17 -12.23 -3.21
CA TYR A 192 3.45 -11.02 -3.56
C TYR A 192 3.45 -10.79 -5.07
N VAL A 193 2.34 -10.24 -5.55
CA VAL A 193 2.23 -9.68 -6.90
C VAL A 193 2.06 -8.18 -6.73
N ARG A 194 2.99 -7.41 -7.26
CA ARG A 194 2.93 -5.95 -7.29
C ARG A 194 2.58 -5.48 -8.69
N MET A 195 1.50 -4.75 -8.81
CA MET A 195 1.05 -4.13 -10.05
C MET A 195 1.19 -2.61 -9.94
N LYS A 196 1.89 -2.00 -10.89
CA LYS A 196 1.99 -0.54 -11.03
C LYS A 196 1.32 -0.13 -12.32
N MET A 197 0.28 0.69 -12.21
CA MET A 197 -0.46 1.21 -13.35
C MET A 197 -0.20 2.71 -13.49
N ALA A 198 0.61 3.07 -14.49
CA ALA A 198 0.83 4.44 -14.94
C ALA A 198 0.00 4.66 -16.22
N ALA A 199 -1.30 4.86 -16.06
CA ALA A 199 -2.23 4.84 -17.19
C ALA A 199 -3.29 5.92 -17.07
N ILE A 200 -3.43 6.73 -18.13
CA ILE A 200 -4.45 7.76 -18.25
C ILE A 200 -5.46 7.25 -19.27
N ARG A 201 -6.73 7.11 -18.87
CA ARG A 201 -7.79 6.65 -19.77
C ARG A 201 -8.05 7.66 -20.88
N SER A 202 -8.15 7.18 -22.12
CA SER A 202 -8.62 7.93 -23.29
C SER A 202 -10.07 7.62 -23.63
N ASP A 203 -10.57 6.47 -23.17
CA ASP A 203 -11.97 6.03 -23.36
C ASP A 203 -12.53 5.53 -22.03
N GLU A 204 -13.49 6.25 -21.48
CA GLU A 204 -14.13 5.95 -20.21
C GLU A 204 -14.98 4.66 -20.23
N SER A 205 -15.30 4.13 -21.41
CA SER A 205 -15.99 2.84 -21.52
C SER A 205 -15.12 1.65 -21.10
N TYR A 206 -13.80 1.80 -21.07
CA TYR A 206 -12.89 0.77 -20.61
C TYR A 206 -12.55 0.95 -19.13
N VAL A 207 -12.78 -0.08 -18.34
CA VAL A 207 -12.53 -0.10 -16.89
C VAL A 207 -11.44 -1.10 -16.56
N PRO A 208 -10.31 -0.68 -15.97
CA PRO A 208 -9.28 -1.59 -15.53
C PRO A 208 -9.75 -2.39 -14.32
N CYS A 209 -9.45 -3.69 -14.31
CA CYS A 209 -9.79 -4.58 -13.21
C CYS A 209 -8.77 -5.72 -13.09
N VAL A 210 -8.81 -6.39 -11.94
CA VAL A 210 -7.99 -7.57 -11.65
C VAL A 210 -8.91 -8.73 -11.35
N LYS A 211 -8.59 -9.89 -11.93
CA LYS A 211 -9.16 -11.18 -11.57
C LYS A 211 -8.12 -11.99 -10.81
N VAL A 212 -8.56 -12.61 -9.73
CA VAL A 212 -7.75 -13.54 -8.94
C VAL A 212 -8.49 -14.88 -8.91
N THR A 213 -7.78 -15.95 -9.21
CA THR A 213 -8.29 -17.32 -9.09
C THR A 213 -7.60 -18.03 -7.95
N GLY A 214 -8.35 -18.61 -7.03
CA GLY A 214 -7.85 -19.26 -5.83
C GLY A 214 -8.57 -20.57 -5.54
N LYS A 215 -7.90 -21.48 -4.83
CA LYS A 215 -8.52 -22.71 -4.35
C LYS A 215 -9.40 -22.46 -3.12
N ASN A 216 -10.21 -23.45 -2.77
CA ASN A 216 -11.06 -23.43 -1.58
C ASN A 216 -10.27 -23.06 -0.31
N LYS A 217 -10.73 -22.06 0.43
CA LYS A 217 -10.13 -21.49 1.65
C LYS A 217 -8.78 -20.81 1.47
N ALA A 218 -8.32 -20.57 0.25
CA ALA A 218 -7.14 -19.74 0.01
C ALA A 218 -7.37 -18.31 0.55
N SER A 219 -6.33 -17.70 1.09
CA SER A 219 -6.38 -16.37 1.70
C SER A 219 -5.42 -15.42 1.00
N ILE A 220 -5.92 -14.27 0.61
CA ILE A 220 -5.15 -13.20 -0.03
C ILE A 220 -5.54 -11.85 0.58
N LEU A 221 -4.57 -11.00 0.80
CA LEU A 221 -4.76 -9.59 1.08
C LEU A 221 -4.24 -8.78 -0.09
N ALA A 222 -5.10 -8.00 -0.70
CA ALA A 222 -4.71 -6.99 -1.68
C ALA A 222 -4.82 -5.61 -1.05
N THR A 223 -3.82 -4.78 -1.28
CA THR A 223 -3.77 -3.39 -0.83
C THR A 223 -3.37 -2.48 -1.98
N ILE A 224 -3.82 -1.22 -1.96
CA ILE A 224 -3.63 -0.28 -3.07
C ILE A 224 -3.29 1.11 -2.56
N SER A 225 -2.39 1.78 -3.27
CA SER A 225 -2.02 3.19 -3.08
C SER A 225 -2.39 4.01 -4.31
N ASN A 226 -2.82 5.25 -4.12
CA ASN A 226 -3.30 6.19 -5.13
C ASN A 226 -4.50 5.67 -5.93
N GLY A 227 -5.24 4.71 -5.37
CA GLY A 227 -6.41 4.10 -5.99
C GLY A 227 -7.32 3.44 -4.97
N GLN A 228 -8.41 2.87 -5.47
CA GLN A 228 -9.35 2.09 -4.67
C GLN A 228 -9.79 0.84 -5.43
N PHE A 229 -10.15 -0.21 -4.68
CA PHE A 229 -10.80 -1.40 -5.22
C PHE A 229 -12.32 -1.18 -5.24
N GLU A 230 -12.92 -1.19 -6.42
CA GLU A 230 -14.33 -0.84 -6.59
C GLU A 230 -15.04 -1.77 -7.59
N THR A 231 -16.36 -1.84 -7.50
CA THR A 231 -17.15 -2.63 -8.47
C THR A 231 -17.18 -2.00 -9.86
N LEU A 232 -17.21 -0.67 -9.95
CA LEU A 232 -17.19 0.12 -11.20
C LEU A 232 -18.17 -0.37 -12.30
N GLY A 233 -19.28 -1.01 -11.89
CA GLY A 233 -20.24 -1.59 -12.84
C GLY A 233 -19.76 -2.88 -13.52
N ILE A 234 -18.66 -3.47 -13.09
CA ILE A 234 -18.12 -4.72 -13.63
C ILE A 234 -18.92 -5.89 -13.09
N PRO A 235 -19.45 -6.79 -13.95
CA PRO A 235 -20.18 -7.96 -13.51
C PRO A 235 -19.33 -8.87 -12.61
N GLY A 236 -19.89 -9.26 -11.46
CA GLY A 236 -19.21 -10.15 -10.50
C GLY A 236 -18.10 -9.49 -9.67
N ALA A 237 -17.81 -8.21 -9.88
CA ALA A 237 -16.81 -7.53 -9.10
C ALA A 237 -17.29 -7.20 -7.68
N SER A 238 -16.35 -7.22 -6.73
CA SER A 238 -16.53 -6.78 -5.35
C SER A 238 -15.65 -5.57 -5.04
N SER A 239 -16.12 -4.72 -4.13
CA SER A 239 -15.33 -3.57 -3.65
C SER A 239 -14.36 -4.00 -2.57
N GLY A 240 -13.30 -3.22 -2.44
CA GLY A 240 -12.48 -3.17 -1.23
C GLY A 240 -13.25 -2.63 -0.03
N SER A 241 -12.56 -2.59 1.09
CA SER A 241 -13.09 -2.11 2.36
C SER A 241 -12.01 -1.35 3.15
N ALA A 242 -12.43 -0.71 4.24
CA ALA A 242 -11.52 -0.13 5.21
C ALA A 242 -10.87 -1.18 6.15
N ASN A 243 -11.34 -2.42 6.14
CA ASN A 243 -10.73 -3.51 6.90
C ASN A 243 -9.36 -3.84 6.32
N GLY A 244 -8.30 -3.61 7.09
CA GLY A 244 -6.92 -3.70 6.61
C GLY A 244 -6.34 -2.37 6.12
N SER A 245 -7.01 -1.24 6.38
CA SER A 245 -6.54 0.11 6.03
C SER A 245 -5.48 0.68 6.98
N ILE A 246 -5.19 0.02 8.11
CA ILE A 246 -4.09 0.42 8.98
C ILE A 246 -2.80 0.38 8.17
N SER A 247 -2.00 1.44 8.27
CA SER A 247 -0.70 1.53 7.59
C SER A 247 0.16 0.29 7.85
N ASP A 248 0.81 -0.27 6.84
CA ASP A 248 1.74 -1.39 7.01
C ASP A 248 2.81 -1.08 8.07
N MET A 249 3.36 0.13 8.05
CA MET A 249 4.34 0.58 9.04
C MET A 249 3.86 0.50 10.49
N ALA A 250 2.54 0.57 10.70
CA ALA A 250 1.89 0.52 12.02
C ALA A 250 1.55 -0.91 12.48
N THR A 251 1.89 -1.93 11.70
CA THR A 251 1.59 -3.33 12.06
C THR A 251 2.76 -4.04 12.75
N GLY A 252 3.91 -3.38 12.89
CA GLY A 252 5.10 -3.93 13.54
C GLY A 252 4.95 -4.12 15.05
N SER A 253 5.86 -4.89 15.66
CA SER A 253 6.01 -5.00 17.11
C SER A 253 6.92 -3.90 17.67
N ASN A 254 6.98 -3.76 18.99
CA ASN A 254 7.82 -2.79 19.72
C ASN A 254 7.62 -1.32 19.30
N ILE A 255 6.43 -0.97 18.88
CA ILE A 255 6.05 0.39 18.51
C ILE A 255 4.74 0.80 19.19
N ILE A 256 4.51 2.08 19.33
CA ILE A 256 3.23 2.66 19.77
C ILE A 256 2.49 3.14 18.53
N VAL A 257 1.31 2.62 18.29
CA VAL A 257 0.46 3.05 17.18
C VAL A 257 -0.53 4.11 17.67
N ALA A 258 -0.52 5.25 17.00
CA ALA A 258 -1.42 6.36 17.28
C ALA A 258 -2.48 6.49 16.17
N GLY A 259 -3.74 6.38 16.54
CA GLY A 259 -4.90 6.60 15.68
C GLY A 259 -5.80 7.71 16.21
N ALA A 260 -6.53 8.38 15.31
CA ALA A 260 -7.57 9.31 15.70
C ALA A 260 -8.80 8.54 16.20
N TYR A 261 -9.39 9.03 17.28
CA TYR A 261 -10.72 8.59 17.75
C TYR A 261 -11.75 9.64 17.31
N THR A 262 -12.85 9.20 16.69
CA THR A 262 -13.99 10.07 16.29
C THR A 262 -15.23 9.68 17.06
#